data_dcd0fb13eae76b5d01f47b070be6e01d
#
_entry.id   dcd0fb13eae76b5d01f47b070be6e01d
#
_cell.length_a   1.000
_cell.length_b   1.000
_cell.length_c   1.000
_cell.angle_alpha   90.00
_cell.angle_beta   90.00
_cell.angle_gamma   90.00
#
_symmetry.space_group_name_H-M   'P 1'
#
loop_
_entity.id
_entity.type
_entity.pdbx_description
1 polymer ?
#
loop_
_entity_poly.entity_id
_entity_poly.type
_entity_poly.pdbx_seq_one_letter_code
_entity_poly.pdbx_strand_id
1 'polypeptide(L)'
;SYITEALATVLQLGVTIDFSIFLLHRYEEEKLTAASDEDAMVAAIKKTFSSITGSSLTTIAGFLAMCTMQLTLGEDIGVVMAKGVLLGVICTITVLPSLIMTFRRAIEKHTHRTFIPKLKRTSNFVVKHRVPILIAFIIIFIPFFIAQSKTSVYYTIFDALPQDLPGIAGTNRLKEDFDMT
;
A
#
# COMPACT_ATOMS: atom_id res chain seq x y z
N SER A 1 -10.43 0.44 18.04
CA SER A 1 -10.47 -1.04 18.04
C SER A 1 -9.05 -1.60 17.99
N TYR A 2 -8.77 -2.72 18.67
CA TYR A 2 -7.46 -3.38 18.60
C TYR A 2 -7.14 -3.89 17.16
N ILE A 3 -8.17 -4.24 16.40
CA ILE A 3 -8.04 -4.61 15.00
C ILE A 3 -7.55 -3.42 14.17
N THR A 4 -8.10 -2.25 14.42
CA THR A 4 -7.67 -1.00 13.78
C THR A 4 -6.21 -0.70 14.08
N GLU A 5 -5.75 -0.90 15.31
CA GLU A 5 -4.37 -0.67 15.72
C GLU A 5 -3.39 -1.59 14.98
N ALA A 6 -3.69 -2.90 14.94
CA ALA A 6 -2.87 -3.88 14.25
C ALA A 6 -2.79 -3.60 12.73
N LEU A 7 -3.95 -3.37 12.09
CA LEU A 7 -4.01 -3.06 10.66
C LEU A 7 -3.32 -1.73 10.33
N ALA A 8 -3.57 -0.70 11.13
CA ALA A 8 -2.97 0.61 10.93
C ALA A 8 -1.44 0.54 11.01
N THR A 9 -0.89 -0.19 11.98
CA THR A 9 0.57 -0.33 12.13
C THR A 9 1.21 -0.95 10.89
N VAL A 10 0.65 -2.05 10.38
CA VAL A 10 1.20 -2.77 9.21
C VAL A 10 1.05 -1.95 7.93
N LEU A 11 -0.16 -1.44 7.67
CA LEU A 11 -0.45 -0.67 6.45
C LEU A 11 0.30 0.67 6.44
N GLN A 12 0.37 1.34 7.59
CA GLN A 12 1.12 2.59 7.73
C GLN A 12 2.60 2.39 7.43
N LEU A 13 3.20 1.33 7.95
CA LEU A 13 4.60 1.00 7.67
C LEU A 13 4.81 0.78 6.17
N GLY A 14 3.94 -0.01 5.51
CA GLY A 14 4.02 -0.26 4.07
C GLY A 14 3.97 1.01 3.24
N VAL A 15 2.96 1.86 3.45
CA VAL A 15 2.78 3.11 2.71
C VAL A 15 3.96 4.08 2.93
N THR A 16 4.46 4.18 4.17
CA THR A 16 5.57 5.11 4.48
C THR A 16 6.89 4.63 3.86
N ILE A 17 7.13 3.32 3.82
CA ILE A 17 8.31 2.74 3.18
C ILE A 17 8.31 3.04 1.68
N ASP A 18 7.18 2.91 0.99
CA ASP A 18 7.08 3.17 -0.44
C ASP A 18 7.48 4.60 -0.79
N PHE A 19 6.96 5.59 -0.08
CA PHE A 19 7.34 6.99 -0.27
C PHE A 19 8.82 7.23 0.03
N SER A 20 9.35 6.56 1.04
CA SER A 20 10.76 6.69 1.45
C SER A 20 11.70 6.11 0.39
N ILE A 21 11.39 4.94 -0.15
CA ILE A 21 12.16 4.30 -1.21
C ILE A 21 12.12 5.16 -2.49
N PHE A 22 10.96 5.71 -2.83
CA PHE A 22 10.81 6.57 -4.01
C PHE A 22 11.68 7.83 -3.92
N LEU A 23 11.69 8.50 -2.77
CA LEU A 23 12.54 9.67 -2.55
C LEU A 23 14.03 9.30 -2.57
N LEU A 24 14.41 8.20 -1.92
CA LEU A 24 15.80 7.74 -1.88
C LEU A 24 16.32 7.41 -3.29
N HIS A 25 15.58 6.67 -4.08
CA HIS A 25 15.96 6.39 -5.46
C HIS A 25 16.13 7.65 -6.29
N ARG A 26 15.22 8.63 -6.10
CA ARG A 26 15.35 9.89 -6.81
C ARG A 26 16.58 10.67 -6.37
N TYR A 27 16.90 10.67 -5.08
CA TYR A 27 18.13 11.26 -4.59
C TYR A 27 19.38 10.62 -5.19
N GLU A 28 19.43 9.29 -5.27
CA GLU A 28 20.54 8.56 -5.91
C GLU A 28 20.70 8.91 -7.40
N GLU A 29 19.59 9.07 -8.13
CA GLU A 29 19.62 9.52 -9.53
C GLU A 29 20.16 10.95 -9.67
N GLU A 30 19.65 11.90 -8.86
CA GLU A 30 20.09 13.31 -8.93
C GLU A 30 21.56 13.46 -8.49
N LYS A 31 22.05 12.62 -7.57
CA LYS A 31 23.43 12.61 -7.13
C LYS A 31 24.43 12.36 -8.26
N LEU A 32 24.03 11.71 -9.34
CA LEU A 32 24.89 11.46 -10.50
C LEU A 32 25.18 12.72 -11.32
N THR A 33 24.36 13.75 -11.22
CA THR A 33 24.41 14.97 -12.06
C THR A 33 24.51 16.27 -11.29
N ALA A 34 24.21 16.27 -9.98
CA ALA A 34 24.24 17.45 -9.14
C ALA A 34 25.68 17.84 -8.74
N ALA A 35 25.89 19.13 -8.45
CA ALA A 35 27.17 19.66 -8.01
C ALA A 35 27.51 19.31 -6.56
N SER A 36 26.50 19.13 -5.71
CA SER A 36 26.61 18.75 -4.31
C SER A 36 25.52 17.79 -3.89
N ASP A 37 25.72 17.09 -2.76
CA ASP A 37 24.70 16.19 -2.22
C ASP A 37 23.45 16.97 -1.73
N GLU A 38 23.65 18.21 -1.25
CA GLU A 38 22.57 19.09 -0.87
C GLU A 38 21.70 19.45 -2.10
N ASP A 39 22.34 19.83 -3.21
CA ASP A 39 21.63 20.14 -4.47
C ASP A 39 20.88 18.91 -5.01
N ALA A 40 21.50 17.73 -4.92
CA ALA A 40 20.86 16.47 -5.28
C ALA A 40 19.58 16.22 -4.45
N MET A 41 19.65 16.42 -3.15
CA MET A 41 18.50 16.22 -2.25
C MET A 41 17.39 17.24 -2.54
N VAL A 42 17.74 18.51 -2.74
CA VAL A 42 16.76 19.56 -3.09
C VAL A 42 16.08 19.23 -4.43
N ALA A 43 16.84 18.78 -5.42
CA ALA A 43 16.30 18.39 -6.71
C ALA A 43 15.38 17.14 -6.58
N ALA A 44 15.79 16.16 -5.79
CA ALA A 44 15.00 14.96 -5.52
C ALA A 44 13.65 15.31 -4.87
N ILE A 45 13.65 16.13 -3.82
CA ILE A 45 12.43 16.58 -3.15
C ILE A 45 11.52 17.30 -4.16
N LYS A 46 12.03 18.27 -4.91
CA LYS A 46 11.23 19.03 -5.89
C LYS A 46 10.57 18.12 -6.94
N LYS A 47 11.32 17.14 -7.46
CA LYS A 47 10.83 16.24 -8.51
C LYS A 47 9.86 15.17 -8.00
N THR A 48 9.99 14.75 -6.75
CA THR A 48 9.11 13.74 -6.14
C THR A 48 7.90 14.34 -5.45
N PHE A 49 7.95 15.60 -5.05
CA PHE A 49 6.89 16.25 -4.28
C PHE A 49 5.51 16.11 -4.92
N SER A 50 5.38 16.43 -6.19
CA SER A 50 4.10 16.34 -6.91
C SER A 50 3.57 14.90 -6.96
N SER A 51 4.45 13.93 -7.21
CA SER A 51 4.07 12.51 -7.30
C SER A 51 3.66 11.95 -5.94
N ILE A 52 4.44 12.22 -4.89
CA ILE A 52 4.14 11.79 -3.52
C ILE A 52 2.82 12.42 -3.05
N THR A 53 2.66 13.74 -3.24
CA THR A 53 1.45 14.46 -2.82
C THR A 53 0.21 13.98 -3.59
N GLY A 54 0.30 13.79 -4.90
CA GLY A 54 -0.82 13.29 -5.70
C GLY A 54 -1.23 11.87 -5.32
N SER A 55 -0.26 10.97 -5.16
CA SER A 55 -0.50 9.59 -4.72
C SER A 55 -1.10 9.53 -3.31
N SER A 56 -0.53 10.28 -2.37
CA SER A 56 -1.02 10.30 -0.99
C SER A 56 -2.42 10.89 -0.88
N LEU A 57 -2.74 11.93 -1.66
CA LEU A 57 -4.09 12.51 -1.67
C LEU A 57 -5.13 11.49 -2.14
N THR A 58 -4.82 10.72 -3.18
CA THR A 58 -5.69 9.63 -3.65
C THR A 58 -5.87 8.56 -2.58
N THR A 59 -4.79 8.17 -1.89
CA THR A 59 -4.84 7.20 -0.80
C THR A 59 -5.66 7.71 0.38
N ILE A 60 -5.47 8.96 0.79
CA ILE A 60 -6.25 9.62 1.84
C ILE A 60 -7.73 9.65 1.48
N ALA A 61 -8.06 10.05 0.23
CA ALA A 61 -9.44 10.06 -0.25
C ALA A 61 -10.07 8.65 -0.21
N GLY A 62 -9.31 7.61 -0.57
CA GLY A 62 -9.75 6.22 -0.47
C GLY A 62 -10.06 5.79 0.97
N PHE A 63 -9.19 6.14 1.93
CA PHE A 63 -9.44 5.85 3.33
C PHE A 63 -10.61 6.66 3.90
N LEU A 64 -10.75 7.94 3.53
CA LEU A 64 -11.89 8.76 3.95
C LEU A 64 -13.22 8.26 3.36
N ALA A 65 -13.19 7.64 2.18
CA ALA A 65 -14.39 7.00 1.63
C ALA A 65 -14.89 5.84 2.52
N MET A 66 -14.01 5.16 3.27
CA MET A 66 -14.44 4.15 4.25
C MET A 66 -15.27 4.73 5.40
N CYS A 67 -15.11 6.03 5.70
CA CYS A 67 -15.91 6.71 6.72
C CYS A 67 -17.39 6.87 6.31
N THR A 68 -17.73 6.68 5.04
CA THR A 68 -19.13 6.70 4.56
C THR A 68 -19.84 5.36 4.77
N MET A 69 -19.12 4.32 5.20
CA MET A 69 -19.70 3.02 5.48
C MET A 69 -20.49 3.08 6.81
N GLN A 70 -21.58 2.31 6.89
CA GLN A 70 -22.38 2.19 8.11
C GLN A 70 -21.74 1.31 9.20
N LEU A 71 -20.51 0.84 8.98
CA LEU A 71 -19.73 0.04 9.91
C LEU A 71 -18.77 0.92 10.69
N THR A 72 -18.91 0.97 12.01
CA THR A 72 -18.02 1.73 12.92
C THR A 72 -16.55 1.35 12.78
N LEU A 73 -16.26 0.08 12.42
CA LEU A 73 -14.91 -0.39 12.13
C LEU A 73 -14.32 0.28 10.88
N GLY A 74 -15.13 0.50 9.85
CA GLY A 74 -14.71 1.18 8.61
C GLY A 74 -14.34 2.64 8.86
N GLU A 75 -15.16 3.35 9.63
CA GLU A 75 -14.89 4.72 10.04
C GLU A 75 -13.59 4.84 10.86
N ASP A 76 -13.44 3.98 11.88
CA ASP A 76 -12.26 3.95 12.76
C ASP A 76 -10.97 3.71 11.96
N ILE A 77 -10.95 2.72 11.06
CA ILE A 77 -9.81 2.44 10.18
C ILE A 77 -9.58 3.60 9.21
N GLY A 78 -10.63 4.12 8.57
CA GLY A 78 -10.54 5.17 7.58
C GLY A 78 -9.88 6.44 8.12
N VAL A 79 -10.32 6.92 9.27
CA VAL A 79 -9.76 8.11 9.92
C VAL A 79 -8.31 7.89 10.35
N VAL A 80 -8.02 6.76 11.01
CA VAL A 80 -6.67 6.46 11.49
C VAL A 80 -5.68 6.34 10.34
N MET A 81 -6.07 5.65 9.26
CA MET A 81 -5.20 5.47 8.09
C MET A 81 -5.00 6.76 7.31
N ALA A 82 -6.04 7.56 7.09
CA ALA A 82 -5.92 8.86 6.42
C ALA A 82 -4.94 9.79 7.15
N LYS A 83 -5.07 9.86 8.48
CA LYS A 83 -4.17 10.62 9.36
C LYS A 83 -2.73 10.10 9.31
N GLY A 84 -2.58 8.77 9.30
CA GLY A 84 -1.29 8.12 9.21
C GLY A 84 -0.57 8.42 7.90
N VAL A 85 -1.26 8.32 6.76
CA VAL A 85 -0.69 8.67 5.44
C VAL A 85 -0.26 10.12 5.39
N LEU A 86 -1.08 11.05 5.91
CA LEU A 86 -0.73 12.47 5.97
C LEU A 86 0.56 12.71 6.76
N LEU A 87 0.66 12.13 7.96
CA LEU A 87 1.87 12.22 8.78
C LEU A 87 3.08 11.57 8.10
N GLY A 88 2.88 10.41 7.46
CA GLY A 88 3.91 9.71 6.70
C GLY A 88 4.50 10.57 5.59
N VAL A 89 3.66 11.27 4.82
CA VAL A 89 4.11 12.20 3.76
C VAL A 89 4.92 13.35 4.35
N ILE A 90 4.44 13.96 5.42
CA ILE A 90 5.16 15.06 6.09
C ILE A 90 6.54 14.56 6.55
N CYS A 91 6.60 13.40 7.20
CA CYS A 91 7.86 12.79 7.63
C CYS A 91 8.80 12.46 6.45
N THR A 92 8.26 11.95 5.35
CA THR A 92 9.05 11.63 4.16
C THR A 92 9.66 12.86 3.51
N ILE A 93 8.97 13.99 3.52
CA ILE A 93 9.47 15.23 2.88
C ILE A 93 10.38 16.03 3.82
N THR A 94 10.24 15.88 5.13
CA THR A 94 10.99 16.69 6.11
C THR A 94 12.04 15.88 6.87
N VAL A 95 11.62 14.84 7.58
CA VAL A 95 12.48 14.07 8.48
C VAL A 95 13.44 13.17 7.70
N LEU A 96 12.93 12.47 6.68
CA LEU A 96 13.73 11.53 5.92
C LEU A 96 14.91 12.17 5.19
N PRO A 97 14.77 13.30 4.46
CA PRO A 97 15.92 14.01 3.87
C PRO A 97 16.95 14.41 4.90
N SER A 98 16.50 14.93 6.04
CA SER A 98 17.39 15.34 7.13
C SER A 98 18.19 14.15 7.69
N LEU A 99 17.55 12.99 7.85
CA LEU A 99 18.21 11.77 8.29
C LEU A 99 19.23 11.25 7.25
N ILE A 100 18.84 11.21 5.97
CA ILE A 100 19.73 10.78 4.87
C ILE A 100 20.98 11.68 4.86
N MET A 101 20.80 12.99 4.91
CA MET A 101 21.93 13.94 4.90
C MET A 101 22.83 13.80 6.12
N THR A 102 22.24 13.63 7.30
CA THR A 102 22.99 13.46 8.55
C THR A 102 23.79 12.17 8.57
N PHE A 103 23.18 11.06 8.16
CA PHE A 103 23.79 9.73 8.17
C PHE A 103 24.47 9.35 6.85
N ARG A 104 24.61 10.27 5.91
CA ARG A 104 25.18 10.06 4.57
C ARG A 104 26.47 9.22 4.60
N ARG A 105 27.45 9.63 5.41
CA ARG A 105 28.75 8.93 5.51
C ARG A 105 28.61 7.48 5.99
N ALA A 106 27.67 7.22 6.89
CA ALA A 106 27.41 5.87 7.39
C ALA A 106 26.72 5.01 6.31
N ILE A 107 25.78 5.60 5.58
CA ILE A 107 25.07 4.93 4.46
C ILE A 107 26.08 4.55 3.37
N GLU A 108 26.92 5.48 2.93
CA GLU A 108 27.95 5.24 1.90
C GLU A 108 28.95 4.16 2.31
N LYS A 109 29.39 4.17 3.58
CA LYS A 109 30.33 3.18 4.09
C LYS A 109 29.75 1.76 4.11
N HIS A 110 28.45 1.60 4.30
CA HIS A 110 27.76 0.31 4.40
C HIS A 110 26.98 -0.06 3.13
N THR A 111 27.18 0.69 2.04
CA THR A 111 26.55 0.37 0.75
C THR A 111 27.16 -0.90 0.18
N HIS A 112 26.38 -1.95 0.10
CA HIS A 112 26.78 -3.21 -0.50
C HIS A 112 26.36 -3.26 -1.95
N ARG A 113 27.11 -4.04 -2.75
CA ARG A 113 26.80 -4.29 -4.17
C ARG A 113 25.41 -4.91 -4.26
N THR A 114 24.54 -4.30 -5.06
CA THR A 114 23.17 -4.81 -5.27
C THR A 114 23.22 -6.21 -5.88
N PHE A 115 22.62 -7.19 -5.22
CA PHE A 115 22.47 -8.56 -5.72
C PHE A 115 21.47 -8.62 -6.90
N ILE A 116 20.63 -7.61 -7.06
CA ILE A 116 19.64 -7.58 -8.12
C ILE A 116 20.30 -7.11 -9.42
N PRO A 117 20.43 -7.97 -10.43
CA PRO A 117 20.98 -7.56 -11.71
C PRO A 117 20.06 -6.53 -12.37
N LYS A 118 20.67 -5.58 -13.09
CA LYS A 118 19.89 -4.60 -13.87
C LYS A 118 18.98 -5.36 -14.84
N LEU A 119 17.67 -5.29 -14.65
CA LEU A 119 16.64 -6.02 -15.40
C LEU A 119 16.44 -5.47 -16.83
N LYS A 120 17.50 -4.99 -17.48
CA LYS A 120 17.45 -4.47 -18.86
C LYS A 120 16.83 -5.46 -19.85
N ARG A 121 17.14 -6.75 -19.67
CA ARG A 121 16.63 -7.81 -20.57
C ARG A 121 15.12 -8.00 -20.39
N THR A 122 14.64 -8.00 -19.15
CA THR A 122 13.21 -8.10 -18.82
C THR A 122 12.46 -6.86 -19.29
N SER A 123 12.99 -5.66 -19.05
CA SER A 123 12.42 -4.41 -19.50
C SER A 123 12.28 -4.38 -21.03
N ASN A 124 13.33 -4.73 -21.77
CA ASN A 124 13.30 -4.79 -23.23
C ASN A 124 12.31 -5.84 -23.74
N PHE A 125 12.21 -7.00 -23.08
CA PHE A 125 11.24 -8.04 -23.43
C PHE A 125 9.80 -7.53 -23.27
N VAL A 126 9.48 -6.90 -22.13
CA VAL A 126 8.15 -6.33 -21.86
C VAL A 126 7.79 -5.24 -22.87
N VAL A 127 8.71 -4.32 -23.15
CA VAL A 127 8.46 -3.23 -24.10
C VAL A 127 8.28 -3.79 -25.51
N LYS A 128 9.11 -4.77 -25.93
CA LYS A 128 8.99 -5.40 -27.24
C LYS A 128 7.68 -6.18 -27.42
N HIS A 129 7.19 -6.84 -26.35
CA HIS A 129 5.99 -7.67 -26.38
C HIS A 129 4.80 -7.01 -25.66
N ARG A 130 4.74 -5.68 -25.64
CA ARG A 130 3.70 -4.93 -24.94
C ARG A 130 2.26 -5.32 -25.33
N VAL A 131 2.01 -5.51 -26.63
CA VAL A 131 0.67 -5.85 -27.13
C VAL A 131 0.25 -7.29 -26.76
N PRO A 132 1.05 -8.33 -27.03
CA PRO A 132 0.67 -9.69 -26.63
C PRO A 132 0.57 -9.85 -25.10
N ILE A 133 1.38 -9.14 -24.30
CA ILE A 133 1.27 -9.14 -22.85
C ILE A 133 -0.06 -8.52 -22.41
N LEU A 134 -0.46 -7.39 -23.00
CA LEU A 134 -1.74 -6.76 -22.71
C LEU A 134 -2.93 -7.67 -23.07
N ILE A 135 -2.88 -8.31 -24.24
CA ILE A 135 -3.92 -9.26 -24.67
C ILE A 135 -4.00 -10.45 -23.71
N ALA A 136 -2.85 -11.03 -23.34
CA ALA A 136 -2.80 -12.13 -22.38
C ALA A 136 -3.38 -11.72 -21.01
N PHE A 137 -3.08 -10.52 -20.55
CA PHE A 137 -3.64 -9.97 -19.31
C PHE A 137 -5.17 -9.86 -19.38
N ILE A 138 -5.72 -9.32 -20.47
CA ILE A 138 -7.17 -9.19 -20.66
C ILE A 138 -7.85 -10.56 -20.71
N ILE A 139 -7.26 -11.54 -21.42
CA ILE A 139 -7.79 -12.91 -21.50
C ILE A 139 -7.82 -13.57 -20.13
N ILE A 140 -6.80 -13.35 -19.30
CA ILE A 140 -6.75 -13.88 -17.95
C ILE A 140 -7.71 -13.12 -17.02
N PHE A 141 -7.82 -11.80 -17.17
CA PHE A 141 -8.64 -10.96 -16.31
C PHE A 141 -10.16 -11.30 -16.41
N ILE A 142 -10.65 -11.56 -17.62
CA ILE A 142 -12.08 -11.85 -17.85
C ILE A 142 -12.60 -13.03 -17.01
N PRO A 143 -11.98 -14.23 -17.01
CA PRO A 143 -12.47 -15.35 -16.20
C PRO A 143 -12.36 -15.08 -14.70
N PHE A 144 -11.33 -14.37 -14.23
CA PHE A 144 -11.21 -13.99 -12.82
C PHE A 144 -12.29 -12.99 -12.41
N PHE A 145 -12.63 -12.03 -13.27
CA PHE A 145 -13.72 -11.09 -13.02
C PHE A 145 -15.08 -11.81 -12.94
N ILE A 146 -15.32 -12.78 -13.80
CA ILE A 146 -16.54 -13.61 -13.75
C ILE A 146 -16.55 -14.50 -12.49
N ALA A 147 -15.42 -15.05 -12.11
CA ALA A 147 -15.30 -15.86 -10.89
C ALA A 147 -15.58 -15.03 -9.64
N GLN A 148 -15.06 -13.78 -9.58
CA GLN A 148 -15.31 -12.86 -8.47
C GLN A 148 -16.81 -12.58 -8.28
N SER A 149 -17.56 -12.38 -9.37
CA SER A 149 -19.01 -12.10 -9.28
C SER A 149 -19.83 -13.27 -8.73
N LYS A 150 -19.25 -14.48 -8.71
CA LYS A 150 -19.86 -15.69 -8.12
C LYS A 150 -19.39 -15.95 -6.70
N THR A 151 -18.49 -15.14 -6.17
CA THR A 151 -17.98 -15.31 -4.80
C THR A 151 -19.04 -14.84 -3.81
N SER A 152 -19.44 -15.71 -2.90
CA SER A 152 -20.38 -15.38 -1.83
C SER A 152 -19.75 -14.34 -0.88
N VAL A 153 -20.47 -13.26 -0.64
CA VAL A 153 -20.07 -12.26 0.35
C VAL A 153 -20.75 -12.62 1.69
N TYR A 154 -19.93 -12.96 2.67
CA TYR A 154 -20.42 -13.25 4.00
C TYR A 154 -20.52 -11.95 4.80
N TYR A 155 -21.72 -11.61 5.25
CA TYR A 155 -21.98 -10.43 6.08
C TYR A 155 -21.70 -10.67 7.56
N THR A 156 -21.65 -11.93 7.98
CA THR A 156 -21.30 -12.32 9.34
C THR A 156 -20.13 -13.32 9.33
N ILE A 157 -19.27 -13.23 10.35
CA ILE A 157 -18.15 -14.16 10.50
C ILE A 157 -18.65 -15.61 10.66
N PHE A 158 -19.83 -15.78 11.25
CA PHE A 158 -20.44 -17.10 11.47
C PHE A 158 -20.81 -17.83 10.17
N ASP A 159 -21.18 -17.09 9.13
CA ASP A 159 -21.52 -17.68 7.82
C ASP A 159 -20.29 -18.22 7.08
N ALA A 160 -19.10 -17.70 7.40
CA ALA A 160 -17.83 -18.16 6.83
C ALA A 160 -17.25 -19.38 7.54
N LEU A 161 -17.78 -19.76 8.71
CA LEU A 161 -17.30 -20.90 9.48
C LEU A 161 -17.99 -22.21 9.07
N PRO A 162 -17.34 -23.38 9.22
CA PRO A 162 -17.99 -24.66 8.96
C PRO A 162 -19.27 -24.82 9.79
N GLN A 163 -20.38 -25.11 9.13
CA GLN A 163 -21.71 -25.13 9.75
C GLN A 163 -21.93 -26.36 10.68
N ASP A 164 -21.04 -27.33 10.61
CA ASP A 164 -21.02 -28.53 11.45
C ASP A 164 -20.39 -28.31 12.85
N LEU A 165 -19.80 -27.13 13.08
CA LEU A 165 -19.25 -26.79 14.40
C LEU A 165 -20.38 -26.73 15.44
N PRO A 166 -20.20 -27.41 16.63
CA PRO A 166 -21.26 -27.50 17.66
C PRO A 166 -21.82 -26.11 18.09
N GLY A 167 -20.97 -25.08 18.14
CA GLY A 167 -21.38 -23.73 18.48
C GLY A 167 -22.24 -23.08 17.41
N ILE A 168 -21.94 -23.32 16.13
CA ILE A 168 -22.69 -22.77 15.00
C ILE A 168 -24.02 -23.51 14.83
N ALA A 169 -24.00 -24.84 14.93
CA ALA A 169 -25.22 -25.67 14.91
C ALA A 169 -26.19 -25.25 16.02
N GLY A 170 -25.68 -24.95 17.23
CA GLY A 170 -26.47 -24.43 18.32
C GLY A 170 -27.06 -23.03 18.02
N THR A 171 -26.26 -22.12 17.47
CA THR A 171 -26.72 -20.78 17.08
C THR A 171 -27.76 -20.84 15.97
N ASN A 172 -27.59 -21.70 14.97
CA ASN A 172 -28.56 -21.86 13.90
C ASN A 172 -29.90 -22.41 14.42
N ARG A 173 -29.88 -23.39 15.32
CA ARG A 173 -31.12 -23.86 16.00
C ARG A 173 -31.82 -22.77 16.79
N LEU A 174 -31.07 -21.95 17.54
CA LEU A 174 -31.63 -20.82 18.25
C LEU A 174 -32.26 -19.78 17.30
N LYS A 175 -31.65 -19.52 16.17
CA LYS A 175 -32.24 -18.66 15.15
C LYS A 175 -33.54 -19.19 14.59
N GLU A 176 -33.60 -20.51 14.30
CA GLU A 176 -34.80 -21.19 13.79
C GLU A 176 -35.93 -21.25 14.85
N ASP A 177 -35.59 -21.58 16.11
CA ASP A 177 -36.58 -21.78 17.18
C ASP A 177 -37.13 -20.46 17.71
N PHE A 178 -36.36 -19.36 17.66
CA PHE A 178 -36.71 -18.07 18.26
C PHE A 178 -36.86 -16.92 17.24
N ASP A 179 -36.85 -17.23 15.93
CA ASP A 179 -37.01 -16.25 14.84
C ASP A 179 -36.08 -15.02 14.98
N MET A 180 -34.85 -15.26 15.45
CA MET A 180 -33.86 -14.21 15.66
C MET A 180 -33.16 -13.93 14.30
N THR A 181 -33.59 -12.82 13.64
CA THR A 181 -32.95 -12.27 12.43
C THR A 181 -31.71 -11.42 12.72
#